data_beb33cc9614b4c55ddc544da360f9d8e
#
_entry.id   beb33cc9614b4c55ddc544da360f9d8e
#
_cell.length_a   1.000
_cell.length_b   1.000
_cell.length_c   1.000
_cell.angle_alpha   90.00
_cell.angle_beta   90.00
_cell.angle_gamma   90.00
#
_symmetry.space_group_name_H-M   'P 1'
#
loop_
_entity.id
_entity.type
_entity.pdbx_description
1 polymer ?
#
loop_
_entity_poly.entity_id
_entity_poly.type
_entity_poly.pdbx_seq_one_letter_code
_entity_poly.pdbx_strand_id
1 'polypeptide(L)'
;MSKRFEEYARGARAIIVASERLFGQYGLDGISLRQIVVAAGQVNPSAVQHHFGSKRGLIQAVYEMRTPLVEAARQAKLDSMNKRETIEELLAAHLEPIIEVLPKAKRLLYARFMMRLLPLSDAEHPHFSCLDMCAPSVEIMSRMLAHFPKLAPDIVTTRVRMAVCVFLQGICDERRVRRLVSHAYRTEDIYWDEIFQIALSVFSNPYPPPRRFGARASEPRRNGKRPLKRNRRSGARA
;
A
#
# COMPACT_ATOMS: atom_id res chain seq x y z
N MET A 1 5.49 14.99 15.45
CA MET A 1 4.66 13.92 16.04
C MET A 1 3.29 14.52 16.30
N SER A 2 2.23 13.71 16.30
CA SER A 2 0.87 14.25 16.47
C SER A 2 0.60 14.70 17.89
N LYS A 3 -0.31 15.68 18.09
CA LYS A 3 -0.76 16.11 19.45
C LYS A 3 -1.23 14.91 20.27
N ARG A 4 -2.03 14.03 19.67
CA ARG A 4 -2.54 12.82 20.33
C ARG A 4 -1.44 11.87 20.80
N PHE A 5 -0.33 11.76 20.04
CA PHE A 5 0.83 10.98 20.50
C PHE A 5 1.50 11.60 21.73
N GLU A 6 1.53 12.93 21.81
CA GLU A 6 2.17 13.65 22.94
C GLU A 6 1.32 13.56 24.22
N GLU A 7 0.02 13.29 24.10
CA GLU A 7 -0.88 13.07 25.23
C GLU A 7 -0.66 11.71 25.92
N TYR A 8 -0.04 10.73 25.24
CA TYR A 8 0.29 9.45 25.86
C TYR A 8 1.36 9.60 26.94
N ALA A 9 1.20 8.87 28.04
CA ALA A 9 2.24 8.74 29.07
C ALA A 9 3.56 8.23 28.46
N ARG A 10 4.69 8.56 29.09
CA ARG A 10 6.06 8.21 28.61
C ARG A 10 6.20 6.72 28.25
N GLY A 11 5.65 5.81 29.10
CA GLY A 11 5.69 4.36 28.84
C GLY A 11 4.90 3.96 27.60
N ALA A 12 3.70 4.51 27.42
CA ALA A 12 2.88 4.25 26.24
C ALA A 12 3.55 4.76 24.97
N ARG A 13 4.15 5.95 24.98
CA ARG A 13 4.93 6.48 23.84
C ARG A 13 6.10 5.56 23.47
N ALA A 14 6.82 5.02 24.45
CA ALA A 14 7.90 4.06 24.21
C ALA A 14 7.38 2.79 23.53
N ILE A 15 6.21 2.28 23.94
CA ILE A 15 5.55 1.13 23.32
C ILE A 15 5.17 1.44 21.86
N ILE A 16 4.56 2.60 21.57
CA ILE A 16 4.19 3.02 20.21
C ILE A 16 5.42 3.05 19.29
N VAL A 17 6.51 3.70 19.73
CA VAL A 17 7.75 3.83 18.96
C VAL A 17 8.42 2.48 18.71
N ALA A 18 8.48 1.61 19.72
CA ALA A 18 9.00 0.25 19.57
C ALA A 18 8.14 -0.56 18.59
N SER A 19 6.82 -0.41 18.66
CA SER A 19 5.87 -1.12 17.80
C SER A 19 6.01 -0.72 16.34
N GLU A 20 6.17 0.55 16.00
CA GLU A 20 6.39 1.01 14.62
C GLU A 20 7.56 0.24 13.98
N ARG A 21 8.68 0.17 14.70
CA ARG A 21 9.88 -0.54 14.24
C ARG A 21 9.64 -2.05 14.10
N LEU A 22 9.07 -2.67 15.12
CA LEU A 22 8.89 -4.12 15.17
C LEU A 22 7.83 -4.61 14.19
N PHE A 23 6.70 -3.93 14.06
CA PHE A 23 5.70 -4.26 13.05
C PHE A 23 6.26 -4.10 11.63
N GLY A 24 7.01 -3.05 11.36
CA GLY A 24 7.66 -2.87 10.06
C GLY A 24 8.67 -3.96 9.73
N GLN A 25 9.40 -4.46 10.73
CA GLN A 25 10.45 -5.46 10.56
C GLN A 25 9.90 -6.90 10.47
N TYR A 26 8.98 -7.28 11.35
CA TYR A 26 8.53 -8.66 11.53
C TYR A 26 7.10 -8.90 11.04
N GLY A 27 6.40 -7.85 10.60
CA GLY A 27 4.97 -7.92 10.27
C GLY A 27 4.08 -7.77 11.50
N LEU A 28 2.78 -7.56 11.23
CA LEU A 28 1.82 -7.35 12.32
C LEU A 28 1.68 -8.61 13.18
N ASP A 29 1.68 -9.80 12.59
CA ASP A 29 1.47 -11.08 13.30
C ASP A 29 2.77 -11.74 13.74
N GLY A 30 3.90 -11.35 13.15
CA GLY A 30 5.21 -11.92 13.45
C GLY A 30 5.82 -11.48 14.80
N ILE A 31 5.13 -10.61 15.55
CA ILE A 31 5.61 -10.09 16.85
C ILE A 31 4.53 -10.16 17.92
N SER A 32 4.88 -10.66 19.10
CA SER A 32 3.99 -10.71 20.26
C SER A 32 3.97 -9.38 21.03
N LEU A 33 2.87 -9.10 21.73
CA LEU A 33 2.76 -7.93 22.59
C LEU A 33 3.82 -7.92 23.71
N ARG A 34 4.19 -9.10 24.23
CA ARG A 34 5.25 -9.22 25.23
C ARG A 34 6.61 -8.78 24.70
N GLN A 35 6.96 -9.19 23.48
CA GLN A 35 8.21 -8.76 22.84
C GLN A 35 8.24 -7.24 22.61
N ILE A 36 7.10 -6.64 22.25
CA ILE A 36 6.98 -5.19 22.12
C ILE A 36 7.21 -4.49 23.45
N VAL A 37 6.56 -4.96 24.52
CA VAL A 37 6.71 -4.41 25.89
C VAL A 37 8.16 -4.45 26.34
N VAL A 38 8.83 -5.58 26.16
CA VAL A 38 10.26 -5.74 26.49
C VAL A 38 11.12 -4.78 25.65
N ALA A 39 10.90 -4.70 24.35
CA ALA A 39 11.64 -3.82 23.45
C ALA A 39 11.42 -2.31 23.75
N ALA A 40 10.29 -1.99 24.37
CA ALA A 40 9.97 -0.63 24.84
C ALA A 40 10.59 -0.32 26.24
N GLY A 41 11.32 -1.25 26.84
CA GLY A 41 11.88 -1.10 28.18
C GLY A 41 10.81 -1.06 29.29
N GLN A 42 9.65 -1.68 29.06
CA GLN A 42 8.57 -1.74 30.04
C GLN A 42 8.60 -3.08 30.80
N VAL A 43 8.34 -3.03 32.09
CA VAL A 43 8.34 -4.21 32.96
C VAL A 43 6.97 -4.90 33.01
N ASN A 44 5.90 -4.12 32.91
CA ASN A 44 4.54 -4.66 33.02
C ASN A 44 4.09 -5.33 31.70
N PRO A 45 3.92 -6.66 31.64
CA PRO A 45 3.46 -7.36 30.45
C PRO A 45 2.08 -6.92 29.95
N SER A 46 1.23 -6.42 30.85
CA SER A 46 -0.13 -5.95 30.54
C SER A 46 -0.18 -4.48 30.07
N ALA A 47 0.99 -3.81 29.88
CA ALA A 47 1.01 -2.40 29.52
C ALA A 47 0.27 -2.09 28.21
N VAL A 48 0.34 -2.99 27.21
CA VAL A 48 -0.41 -2.81 25.96
C VAL A 48 -1.91 -2.87 26.21
N GLN A 49 -2.38 -3.86 26.98
CA GLN A 49 -3.79 -3.98 27.32
C GLN A 49 -4.28 -2.74 28.09
N HIS A 50 -3.48 -2.27 29.04
CA HIS A 50 -3.80 -1.09 29.85
C HIS A 50 -3.90 0.20 29.02
N HIS A 51 -2.94 0.45 28.12
CA HIS A 51 -2.87 1.72 27.37
C HIS A 51 -3.66 1.72 26.07
N PHE A 52 -3.83 0.58 25.41
CA PHE A 52 -4.36 0.48 24.05
C PHE A 52 -5.55 -0.50 23.93
N GLY A 53 -5.89 -1.23 24.98
CA GLY A 53 -6.99 -2.20 25.02
C GLY A 53 -6.74 -3.48 24.20
N SER A 54 -5.94 -3.40 23.11
CA SER A 54 -5.71 -4.54 22.22
C SER A 54 -4.49 -4.29 21.33
N LYS A 55 -4.05 -5.34 20.59
CA LYS A 55 -3.07 -5.20 19.51
C LYS A 55 -3.56 -4.26 18.41
N ARG A 56 -4.85 -4.32 18.07
CA ARG A 56 -5.48 -3.42 17.10
C ARG A 56 -5.42 -1.96 17.57
N GLY A 57 -5.74 -1.69 18.84
CA GLY A 57 -5.61 -0.35 19.41
C GLY A 57 -4.17 0.16 19.39
N LEU A 58 -3.19 -0.72 19.61
CA LEU A 58 -1.77 -0.35 19.47
C LEU A 58 -1.39 -0.06 18.02
N ILE A 59 -1.87 -0.85 17.05
CA ILE A 59 -1.65 -0.59 15.60
C ILE A 59 -2.26 0.77 15.22
N GLN A 60 -3.46 1.06 15.71
CA GLN A 60 -4.12 2.36 15.53
C GLN A 60 -3.26 3.51 16.10
N ALA A 61 -2.75 3.38 17.32
CA ALA A 61 -1.89 4.40 17.94
C ALA A 61 -0.58 4.62 17.18
N VAL A 62 0.02 3.55 16.62
CA VAL A 62 1.21 3.65 15.76
C VAL A 62 0.89 4.41 14.47
N TYR A 63 -0.25 4.13 13.85
CA TYR A 63 -0.71 4.84 12.65
C TYR A 63 -0.91 6.33 12.94
N GLU A 64 -1.60 6.67 14.02
CA GLU A 64 -1.92 8.04 14.42
C GLU A 64 -0.69 8.85 14.89
N MET A 65 0.43 8.22 15.14
CA MET A 65 1.65 8.92 15.58
C MET A 65 2.23 9.86 14.52
N ARG A 66 2.20 9.45 13.24
CA ARG A 66 2.84 10.21 12.14
C ARG A 66 1.87 10.69 11.09
N THR A 67 0.77 10.00 10.89
CA THR A 67 -0.23 10.32 9.87
C THR A 67 -0.68 11.78 9.91
N PRO A 68 -0.97 12.41 11.05
CA PRO A 68 -1.37 13.81 11.09
C PRO A 68 -0.36 14.79 10.49
N LEU A 69 0.94 14.50 10.58
CA LEU A 69 1.96 15.35 9.94
C LEU A 69 1.89 15.25 8.41
N VAL A 70 1.73 14.03 7.91
CA VAL A 70 1.63 13.77 6.47
C VAL A 70 0.31 14.35 5.93
N GLU A 71 -0.79 14.19 6.66
CA GLU A 71 -2.09 14.73 6.27
C GLU A 71 -2.10 16.27 6.27
N ALA A 72 -1.46 16.91 7.23
CA ALA A 72 -1.34 18.38 7.24
C ALA A 72 -0.57 18.90 6.02
N ALA A 73 0.47 18.20 5.57
CA ALA A 73 1.19 18.57 4.37
C ALA A 73 0.37 18.29 3.09
N ARG A 74 -0.43 17.23 3.07
CA ARG A 74 -1.41 16.96 2.00
C ARG A 74 -2.43 18.09 1.89
N GLN A 75 -2.97 18.54 3.04
CA GLN A 75 -3.89 19.68 3.07
C GLN A 75 -3.25 20.95 2.49
N ALA A 76 -2.02 21.26 2.90
CA ALA A 76 -1.32 22.42 2.37
C ALA A 76 -1.12 22.36 0.85
N LYS A 77 -0.83 21.16 0.30
CA LYS A 77 -0.77 20.97 -1.16
C LYS A 77 -2.14 21.15 -1.82
N LEU A 78 -3.21 20.60 -1.25
CA LEU A 78 -4.58 20.79 -1.73
C LEU A 78 -5.00 22.27 -1.75
N ASP A 79 -4.67 23.02 -0.69
CA ASP A 79 -4.99 24.44 -0.56
C ASP A 79 -4.27 25.31 -1.62
N SER A 80 -3.10 24.85 -2.08
CA SER A 80 -2.31 25.52 -3.11
C SER A 80 -2.70 25.14 -4.54
N MET A 81 -3.53 24.11 -4.73
CA MET A 81 -3.92 23.60 -6.05
C MET A 81 -4.96 24.48 -6.75
N ASN A 82 -4.84 24.55 -8.05
CA ASN A 82 -5.85 25.17 -8.90
C ASN A 82 -7.01 24.18 -9.15
N LYS A 83 -8.17 24.69 -9.60
CA LYS A 83 -9.35 23.85 -9.94
C LYS A 83 -9.17 22.94 -11.17
N ARG A 84 -8.04 23.00 -11.86
CA ARG A 84 -7.71 22.21 -13.06
C ARG A 84 -6.46 21.37 -12.84
N GLU A 85 -6.35 20.82 -11.64
CA GLU A 85 -5.24 19.94 -11.29
C GLU A 85 -5.17 18.70 -12.19
N THR A 86 -3.95 18.23 -12.46
CA THR A 86 -3.67 17.01 -13.20
C THR A 86 -3.63 15.81 -12.27
N ILE A 87 -3.71 14.59 -12.82
CA ILE A 87 -3.50 13.36 -12.04
C ILE A 87 -2.10 13.30 -11.45
N GLU A 88 -1.10 13.87 -12.11
CA GLU A 88 0.27 13.97 -11.64
C GLU A 88 0.35 14.85 -10.37
N GLU A 89 -0.25 16.04 -10.39
CA GLU A 89 -0.30 16.95 -9.24
C GLU A 89 -1.03 16.32 -8.05
N LEU A 90 -2.14 15.64 -8.29
CA LEU A 90 -2.88 14.92 -7.24
C LEU A 90 -2.06 13.77 -6.65
N LEU A 91 -1.35 13.01 -7.50
CA LEU A 91 -0.48 11.94 -7.04
C LEU A 91 0.70 12.48 -6.25
N ALA A 92 1.32 13.58 -6.71
CA ALA A 92 2.38 14.29 -5.99
C ALA A 92 1.90 14.75 -4.61
N ALA A 93 0.72 15.39 -4.54
CA ALA A 93 0.12 15.78 -3.26
C ALA A 93 -0.14 14.61 -2.32
N HIS A 94 -0.41 13.44 -2.86
CA HIS A 94 -0.63 12.24 -2.05
C HIS A 94 0.66 11.61 -1.53
N LEU A 95 1.72 11.56 -2.33
CA LEU A 95 2.93 10.79 -2.07
C LEU A 95 4.08 11.60 -1.47
N GLU A 96 4.39 12.77 -2.05
CA GLU A 96 5.56 13.58 -1.67
C GLU A 96 5.58 14.01 -0.19
N PRO A 97 4.46 14.35 0.46
CA PRO A 97 4.46 14.69 1.88
C PRO A 97 5.16 13.66 2.77
N ILE A 98 5.17 12.38 2.39
CA ILE A 98 5.86 11.33 3.15
C ILE A 98 7.37 11.58 3.19
N ILE A 99 7.96 12.06 2.10
CA ILE A 99 9.39 12.34 2.03
C ILE A 99 9.75 13.78 2.42
N GLU A 100 8.81 14.71 2.35
CA GLU A 100 9.03 16.11 2.71
C GLU A 100 9.03 16.32 4.22
N VAL A 101 8.02 15.80 4.94
CA VAL A 101 7.83 16.12 6.37
C VAL A 101 8.47 15.13 7.33
N LEU A 102 8.84 13.94 6.87
CA LEU A 102 9.46 12.93 7.72
C LEU A 102 10.98 12.90 7.55
N PRO A 103 11.78 13.02 8.63
CA PRO A 103 13.23 12.79 8.58
C PRO A 103 13.56 11.40 8.03
N LYS A 104 14.65 11.23 7.28
CA LYS A 104 15.03 9.97 6.58
C LYS A 104 14.86 8.70 7.42
N ALA A 105 15.37 8.71 8.67
CA ALA A 105 15.26 7.55 9.57
C ALA A 105 13.79 7.22 9.95
N LYS A 106 12.95 8.24 10.06
CA LYS A 106 11.53 8.09 10.40
C LYS A 106 10.68 7.72 9.17
N ARG A 107 11.03 8.24 8.01
CA ARG A 107 10.47 7.92 6.69
C ARG A 107 10.53 6.40 6.43
N LEU A 108 11.70 5.79 6.66
CA LEU A 108 11.88 4.33 6.50
C LEU A 108 11.02 3.51 7.48
N LEU A 109 10.92 3.92 8.74
CA LEU A 109 10.09 3.23 9.74
C LEU A 109 8.61 3.32 9.35
N TYR A 110 8.16 4.52 8.98
CA TYR A 110 6.80 4.77 8.51
C TYR A 110 6.47 3.93 7.28
N ALA A 111 7.32 3.96 6.24
CA ALA A 111 7.08 3.21 5.01
C ALA A 111 6.98 1.69 5.27
N ARG A 112 7.89 1.13 6.05
CA ARG A 112 7.85 -0.28 6.42
C ARG A 112 6.59 -0.66 7.18
N PHE A 113 6.15 0.18 8.10
CA PHE A 113 4.90 -0.04 8.83
C PHE A 113 3.69 0.05 7.90
N MET A 114 3.60 1.11 7.07
CA MET A 114 2.51 1.29 6.10
C MET A 114 2.40 0.11 5.12
N MET A 115 3.53 -0.42 4.64
CA MET A 115 3.55 -1.62 3.79
C MET A 115 2.92 -2.85 4.46
N ARG A 116 2.94 -2.93 5.81
CA ARG A 116 2.28 -4.02 6.56
C ARG A 116 0.77 -3.81 6.72
N LEU A 117 0.30 -2.59 6.54
CA LEU A 117 -1.13 -2.28 6.58
C LEU A 117 -1.83 -2.53 5.24
N LEU A 118 -1.13 -2.40 4.12
CA LEU A 118 -1.71 -2.52 2.77
C LEU A 118 -2.51 -3.81 2.49
N PRO A 119 -2.15 -5.00 3.05
CA PRO A 119 -2.93 -6.21 2.85
C PRO A 119 -4.20 -6.31 3.72
N LEU A 120 -4.37 -5.41 4.69
CA LEU A 120 -5.52 -5.46 5.59
C LEU A 120 -6.82 -5.12 4.84
N SER A 121 -7.92 -5.73 5.26
CA SER A 121 -9.26 -5.35 4.84
C SER A 121 -9.62 -3.94 5.35
N ASP A 122 -10.59 -3.29 4.72
CA ASP A 122 -11.06 -1.97 5.15
C ASP A 122 -11.49 -1.95 6.62
N ALA A 123 -12.12 -3.03 7.10
CA ALA A 123 -12.54 -3.16 8.49
C ALA A 123 -11.37 -3.23 9.48
N GLU A 124 -10.19 -3.63 9.05
CA GLU A 124 -8.99 -3.81 9.87
C GLU A 124 -7.99 -2.67 9.74
N HIS A 125 -8.00 -1.97 8.59
CA HIS A 125 -7.02 -0.93 8.30
C HIS A 125 -7.30 0.33 9.14
N PRO A 126 -6.29 0.87 9.86
CA PRO A 126 -6.45 2.03 10.76
C PRO A 126 -7.06 3.27 10.09
N HIS A 127 -6.79 3.49 8.82
CA HIS A 127 -7.29 4.62 8.03
C HIS A 127 -8.82 4.77 8.14
N PHE A 128 -9.55 3.66 7.99
CA PHE A 128 -11.02 3.67 8.02
C PHE A 128 -11.61 3.91 9.42
N SER A 129 -10.78 3.78 10.46
CA SER A 129 -11.16 4.11 11.83
C SER A 129 -10.93 5.59 12.19
N CYS A 130 -10.32 6.38 11.30
CA CYS A 130 -9.95 7.79 11.55
C CYS A 130 -10.07 8.66 10.28
N LEU A 131 -11.17 8.52 9.53
CA LEU A 131 -11.39 9.24 8.27
C LEU A 131 -11.33 10.76 8.45
N ASP A 132 -11.81 11.30 9.57
CA ASP A 132 -11.72 12.74 9.86
C ASP A 132 -10.26 13.23 9.88
N MET A 133 -9.36 12.45 10.46
CA MET A 133 -7.92 12.76 10.46
C MET A 133 -7.31 12.63 9.08
N CYS A 134 -7.85 11.74 8.24
CA CYS A 134 -7.39 11.45 6.90
C CYS A 134 -8.18 12.18 5.80
N ALA A 135 -8.93 13.22 6.15
CA ALA A 135 -9.76 13.97 5.22
C ALA A 135 -9.00 14.46 3.97
N PRO A 136 -7.75 14.97 4.05
CA PRO A 136 -6.98 15.34 2.87
C PRO A 136 -6.72 14.17 1.91
N SER A 137 -6.39 12.99 2.42
CA SER A 137 -6.22 11.78 1.59
C SER A 137 -7.53 11.36 0.93
N VAL A 138 -8.65 11.46 1.64
CA VAL A 138 -9.99 11.15 1.11
C VAL A 138 -10.35 12.13 0.00
N GLU A 139 -10.08 13.42 0.18
CA GLU A 139 -10.33 14.45 -0.83
C GLU A 139 -9.46 14.24 -2.09
N ILE A 140 -8.16 13.97 -1.93
CA ILE A 140 -7.26 13.65 -3.05
C ILE A 140 -7.81 12.45 -3.82
N MET A 141 -8.21 11.39 -3.13
CA MET A 141 -8.77 10.20 -3.76
C MET A 141 -10.05 10.53 -4.53
N SER A 142 -10.94 11.33 -3.96
CA SER A 142 -12.18 11.77 -4.61
C SER A 142 -11.89 12.52 -5.93
N ARG A 143 -10.92 13.44 -5.91
CA ARG A 143 -10.49 14.18 -7.10
C ARG A 143 -9.83 13.27 -8.14
N MET A 144 -8.98 12.32 -7.72
CA MET A 144 -8.41 11.32 -8.62
C MET A 144 -9.48 10.46 -9.31
N LEU A 145 -10.52 10.05 -8.59
CA LEU A 145 -11.66 9.32 -9.18
C LEU A 145 -12.36 10.15 -10.26
N ALA A 146 -12.52 11.45 -10.05
CA ALA A 146 -13.16 12.34 -11.01
C ALA A 146 -12.37 12.48 -12.34
N HIS A 147 -11.05 12.25 -12.36
CA HIS A 147 -10.26 12.23 -13.59
C HIS A 147 -10.55 11.01 -14.49
N PHE A 148 -11.16 9.96 -13.94
CA PHE A 148 -11.41 8.72 -14.67
C PHE A 148 -12.89 8.32 -14.69
N PRO A 149 -13.82 9.16 -15.18
CA PRO A 149 -15.26 8.92 -15.09
C PRO A 149 -15.73 7.69 -15.87
N LYS A 150 -14.90 7.15 -16.77
CA LYS A 150 -15.19 5.95 -17.55
C LYS A 150 -14.65 4.65 -16.94
N LEU A 151 -13.87 4.73 -15.88
CA LEU A 151 -13.34 3.58 -15.17
C LEU A 151 -14.19 3.29 -13.93
N ALA A 152 -14.33 2.01 -13.59
CA ALA A 152 -14.92 1.64 -12.32
C ALA A 152 -14.07 2.18 -11.16
N PRO A 153 -14.67 2.71 -10.09
CA PRO A 153 -13.94 3.27 -8.93
C PRO A 153 -12.86 2.32 -8.37
N ASP A 154 -13.17 1.02 -8.29
CA ASP A 154 -12.24 -0.01 -7.79
C ASP A 154 -10.96 -0.11 -8.61
N ILE A 155 -11.03 0.16 -9.92
CA ILE A 155 -9.86 0.16 -10.81
C ILE A 155 -8.96 1.34 -10.47
N VAL A 156 -9.53 2.53 -10.31
CA VAL A 156 -8.78 3.75 -9.96
C VAL A 156 -8.17 3.59 -8.57
N THR A 157 -8.95 3.12 -7.59
CA THR A 157 -8.46 2.83 -6.23
C THR A 157 -7.32 1.82 -6.24
N THR A 158 -7.42 0.77 -7.05
CA THR A 158 -6.33 -0.21 -7.22
C THR A 158 -5.08 0.44 -7.79
N ARG A 159 -5.20 1.33 -8.79
CA ARG A 159 -4.07 2.06 -9.36
C ARG A 159 -3.39 2.97 -8.34
N VAL A 160 -4.17 3.73 -7.57
CA VAL A 160 -3.64 4.55 -6.47
C VAL A 160 -2.90 3.68 -5.46
N ARG A 161 -3.49 2.56 -5.06
CA ARG A 161 -2.85 1.61 -4.14
C ARG A 161 -1.52 1.08 -4.69
N MET A 162 -1.44 0.74 -5.98
CA MET A 162 -0.20 0.30 -6.62
C MET A 162 0.84 1.43 -6.66
N ALA A 163 0.45 2.66 -6.98
CA ALA A 163 1.34 3.81 -6.92
C ALA A 163 1.92 4.02 -5.50
N VAL A 164 1.06 3.93 -4.47
CA VAL A 164 1.49 3.97 -3.05
C VAL A 164 2.46 2.84 -2.74
N CYS A 165 2.20 1.60 -3.19
CA CYS A 165 3.11 0.47 -3.00
C CYS A 165 4.49 0.74 -3.60
N VAL A 166 4.55 1.22 -4.85
CA VAL A 166 5.80 1.57 -5.54
C VAL A 166 6.56 2.63 -4.75
N PHE A 167 5.90 3.69 -4.32
CA PHE A 167 6.53 4.79 -3.61
C PHE A 167 7.06 4.36 -2.23
N LEU A 168 6.27 3.64 -1.44
CA LEU A 168 6.69 3.11 -0.14
C LEU A 168 7.84 2.12 -0.28
N GLN A 169 7.82 1.26 -1.31
CA GLN A 169 8.92 0.35 -1.60
C GLN A 169 10.17 1.13 -2.00
N GLY A 170 10.04 2.20 -2.78
CA GLY A 170 11.14 3.13 -3.08
C GLY A 170 11.80 3.65 -1.81
N ILE A 171 11.03 4.07 -0.80
CA ILE A 171 11.57 4.49 0.50
C ILE A 171 12.33 3.34 1.19
N CYS A 172 11.81 2.12 1.13
CA CYS A 172 12.44 0.96 1.75
C CYS A 172 13.78 0.59 1.09
N ASP A 173 13.89 0.77 -0.22
CA ASP A 173 15.04 0.34 -1.03
C ASP A 173 16.04 1.47 -1.35
N GLU A 174 15.73 2.73 -1.07
CA GLU A 174 16.56 3.91 -1.41
C GLU A 174 18.06 3.67 -1.16
N ARG A 175 18.42 3.27 0.06
CA ARG A 175 19.83 3.09 0.45
C ARG A 175 20.51 1.96 -0.34
N ARG A 176 19.77 0.91 -0.69
CA ARG A 176 20.27 -0.24 -1.45
C ARG A 176 20.46 0.14 -2.90
N VAL A 177 19.45 0.69 -3.53
CA VAL A 177 19.45 1.03 -4.96
C VAL A 177 20.50 2.08 -5.24
N ARG A 178 20.57 3.16 -4.47
CA ARG A 178 21.58 4.22 -4.67
C ARG A 178 23.02 3.75 -4.48
N ARG A 179 23.26 2.69 -3.69
CA ARG A 179 24.58 2.06 -3.61
C ARG A 179 24.91 1.19 -4.81
N LEU A 180 23.94 0.47 -5.35
CA LEU A 180 24.12 -0.44 -6.47
C LEU A 180 24.24 0.30 -7.82
N VAL A 181 23.54 1.42 -7.96
CA VAL A 181 23.40 2.17 -9.22
C VAL A 181 23.80 3.64 -9.01
N SER A 182 24.91 3.87 -8.28
CA SER A 182 25.36 5.21 -7.87
C SER A 182 25.63 6.18 -9.03
N HIS A 183 25.96 5.66 -10.23
CA HIS A 183 26.19 6.48 -11.42
C HIS A 183 24.87 7.02 -12.02
N ALA A 184 23.75 6.33 -11.89
CA ALA A 184 22.44 6.75 -12.39
C ALA A 184 21.73 7.67 -11.37
N TYR A 185 21.74 7.32 -10.09
CA TYR A 185 21.06 8.05 -9.02
C TYR A 185 22.05 8.86 -8.17
N ARG A 186 22.72 9.83 -8.80
CA ARG A 186 23.76 10.65 -8.15
C ARG A 186 23.21 11.50 -7.01
N THR A 187 22.01 12.04 -7.17
CA THR A 187 21.32 12.83 -6.16
C THR A 187 20.10 12.11 -5.64
N GLU A 188 19.57 12.58 -4.51
CA GLU A 188 18.33 12.06 -3.95
C GLU A 188 17.15 12.43 -4.84
N ASP A 189 17.17 13.64 -5.41
CA ASP A 189 16.08 14.14 -6.26
C ASP A 189 15.89 13.28 -7.51
N ILE A 190 16.98 12.94 -8.23
CA ILE A 190 16.91 12.05 -9.40
C ILE A 190 16.29 10.69 -9.04
N TYR A 191 16.60 10.16 -7.85
CA TYR A 191 16.02 8.92 -7.38
C TYR A 191 14.52 9.06 -7.13
N TRP A 192 14.08 10.15 -6.47
CA TRP A 192 12.68 10.35 -6.15
C TRP A 192 11.85 10.67 -7.40
N ASP A 193 12.40 11.43 -8.34
CA ASP A 193 11.76 11.68 -9.64
C ASP A 193 11.49 10.36 -10.37
N GLU A 194 12.46 9.46 -10.45
CA GLU A 194 12.28 8.14 -11.09
C GLU A 194 11.23 7.30 -10.39
N ILE A 195 11.28 7.19 -9.05
CA ILE A 195 10.28 6.45 -8.27
C ILE A 195 8.89 7.04 -8.47
N PHE A 196 8.77 8.36 -8.51
CA PHE A 196 7.51 9.04 -8.76
C PHE A 196 6.99 8.76 -10.18
N GLN A 197 7.83 8.84 -11.21
CA GLN A 197 7.44 8.55 -12.58
C GLN A 197 6.99 7.09 -12.76
N ILE A 198 7.66 6.15 -12.09
CA ILE A 198 7.23 4.74 -12.07
C ILE A 198 5.84 4.64 -11.41
N ALA A 199 5.62 5.30 -10.27
CA ALA A 199 4.32 5.31 -9.60
C ALA A 199 3.22 5.95 -10.47
N LEU A 200 3.53 7.03 -11.19
CA LEU A 200 2.61 7.72 -12.10
C LEU A 200 2.25 6.86 -13.31
N SER A 201 3.17 6.03 -13.79
CA SER A 201 2.99 5.19 -14.98
C SER A 201 1.80 4.22 -14.88
N VAL A 202 1.35 3.87 -13.67
CA VAL A 202 0.18 3.00 -13.47
C VAL A 202 -1.12 3.62 -13.99
N PHE A 203 -1.15 4.96 -14.11
CA PHE A 203 -2.31 5.70 -14.63
C PHE A 203 -2.29 5.84 -16.14
N SER A 204 -1.13 5.75 -16.78
CA SER A 204 -0.94 5.89 -18.22
C SER A 204 -1.39 4.65 -19.01
N ASN A 205 -1.49 3.49 -18.36
CA ASN A 205 -1.91 2.27 -19.02
C ASN A 205 -3.41 2.31 -19.37
N PRO A 206 -3.79 2.13 -20.66
CA PRO A 206 -5.19 1.94 -21.01
C PRO A 206 -5.72 0.71 -20.26
N TYR A 207 -7.00 0.73 -19.89
CA TYR A 207 -7.64 -0.44 -19.30
C TYR A 207 -7.85 -1.47 -20.42
N PRO A 208 -7.05 -2.54 -20.49
CA PRO A 208 -7.24 -3.56 -21.51
C PRO A 208 -8.48 -4.39 -21.19
N PRO A 209 -9.15 -5.00 -22.20
CA PRO A 209 -10.14 -6.02 -21.93
C PRO A 209 -9.52 -7.12 -21.05
N PRO A 210 -10.29 -7.74 -20.15
CA PRO A 210 -9.75 -8.68 -19.17
C PRO A 210 -8.98 -9.81 -19.87
N ARG A 211 -7.68 -9.90 -19.65
CA ARG A 211 -6.90 -11.08 -20.04
C ARG A 211 -7.33 -12.21 -19.11
N ARG A 212 -7.88 -13.26 -19.67
CA ARG A 212 -8.20 -14.48 -18.92
C ARG A 212 -6.87 -15.16 -18.54
N PHE A 213 -6.33 -14.82 -17.38
CA PHE A 213 -5.21 -15.56 -16.82
C PHE A 213 -5.69 -16.98 -16.50
N GLY A 214 -5.08 -18.00 -17.10
CA GLY A 214 -5.37 -19.40 -16.79
C GLY A 214 -6.47 -20.05 -17.60
N ALA A 215 -7.12 -19.39 -18.56
CA ALA A 215 -7.88 -20.13 -19.58
C ALA A 215 -6.85 -20.86 -20.46
N ARG A 216 -6.53 -22.13 -20.12
CA ARG A 216 -5.99 -23.05 -21.12
C ARG A 216 -6.92 -22.95 -22.31
N ALA A 217 -6.37 -22.59 -23.49
CA ALA A 217 -7.10 -22.71 -24.72
C ALA A 217 -7.69 -24.13 -24.73
N SER A 218 -9.00 -24.23 -24.56
CA SER A 218 -9.69 -25.47 -24.78
C SER A 218 -9.46 -25.77 -26.27
N GLU A 219 -8.55 -26.68 -26.55
CA GLU A 219 -8.41 -27.22 -27.91
C GLU A 219 -9.81 -27.62 -28.38
N PRO A 220 -10.23 -27.19 -29.60
CA PRO A 220 -11.49 -27.62 -30.13
C PRO A 220 -11.42 -29.15 -30.19
N ARG A 221 -12.29 -29.83 -29.42
CA ARG A 221 -12.49 -31.27 -29.52
C ARG A 221 -12.73 -31.58 -30.98
N ARG A 222 -11.74 -32.12 -31.66
CA ARG A 222 -11.92 -32.71 -32.98
C ARG A 222 -12.91 -33.86 -32.81
N ASN A 223 -14.18 -33.60 -33.16
CA ASN A 223 -15.22 -34.59 -33.30
C ASN A 223 -14.87 -35.48 -34.51
N GLY A 224 -13.94 -36.41 -34.30
CA GLY A 224 -13.61 -37.46 -35.23
C GLY A 224 -14.71 -38.48 -35.24
N LYS A 225 -15.78 -38.27 -36.00
CA LYS A 225 -16.66 -39.33 -36.40
C LYS A 225 -15.85 -40.27 -37.29
N ARG A 226 -15.36 -41.35 -36.72
CA ARG A 226 -14.89 -42.51 -37.49
C ARG A 226 -16.12 -43.14 -38.20
N PRO A 227 -16.14 -43.31 -39.55
CA PRO A 227 -17.18 -44.05 -40.21
C PRO A 227 -17.05 -45.53 -39.86
N LEU A 228 -18.13 -46.13 -39.38
CA LEU A 228 -18.28 -47.56 -39.18
C LEU A 228 -18.11 -48.30 -40.52
N LYS A 229 -17.04 -49.07 -40.68
CA LYS A 229 -16.88 -50.02 -41.78
C LYS A 229 -17.93 -51.09 -41.64
N ARG A 230 -18.88 -51.07 -42.56
CA ARG A 230 -19.91 -52.12 -42.79
C ARG A 230 -19.23 -53.36 -43.34
N ASN A 231 -19.06 -54.39 -42.51
CA ASN A 231 -18.61 -55.71 -42.90
C ASN A 231 -19.77 -56.42 -43.64
N ARG A 232 -19.73 -56.47 -44.98
CA ARG A 232 -20.53 -57.38 -45.76
C ARG A 232 -19.91 -58.78 -45.68
N ARG A 233 -20.54 -59.67 -44.97
CA ARG A 233 -20.34 -61.11 -45.14
C ARG A 233 -21.24 -61.58 -46.28
N SER A 234 -20.64 -61.89 -47.41
CA SER A 234 -21.26 -62.68 -48.44
C SER A 234 -21.05 -64.15 -48.13
N GLY A 235 -22.10 -64.89 -47.99
CA GLY A 235 -22.09 -66.36 -47.97
C GLY A 235 -22.00 -66.92 -49.33
N ALA A 236 -21.39 -68.08 -49.47
CA ALA A 236 -21.62 -69.15 -50.45
C ALA A 236 -20.92 -70.38 -49.93
N ARG A 237 -21.60 -71.36 -49.55
CA ARG A 237 -21.90 -72.64 -50.22
C ARG A 237 -20.62 -73.35 -50.72
N ALA A 238 -20.30 -74.43 -50.14
CA ALA A 238 -20.42 -75.83 -50.53
C ALA A 238 -19.81 -76.70 -49.37
#